data_78320d06b3f133b7b2f121bf7ea6bf61
#
_entry.id   78320d06b3f133b7b2f121bf7ea6bf61
#
_cell.length_a   1.000
_cell.length_b   1.000
_cell.length_c   1.000
_cell.angle_alpha   90.00
_cell.angle_beta   90.00
_cell.angle_gamma   90.00
#
_symmetry.space_group_name_H-M   'P 1'
#
loop_
_entity.id
_entity.type
_entity.pdbx_description
1 polymer ?
#
loop_
_entity_poly.entity_id
_entity_poly.type
_entity_poly.pdbx_seq_one_letter_code
_entity_poly.pdbx_strand_id
1 'polypeptide(L)'
;MTACDDAIFKCGTGVRGREGTVSILAGTALVFENLRAKLAPYAGIPLRLIVGYGFLAHGLAKWSRGPEVFAGILQATGVPMAYVMAWITIGTELVAGVAFLAGAFVPLVSIPALILLLVAIFTVHLPYGFSSIKLLSVNEGRAQFGPPGYECDLLYIACIVALVLMGPTRWSVDSYRRRLMS
;
A
#
# COMPACT_ATOMS: atom_id res chain seq x y z
N MET A 1 -57.79 -61.93 4.61
CA MET A 1 -56.66 -62.57 3.92
C MET A 1 -56.05 -61.52 3.02
N THR A 2 -54.93 -61.05 3.14
CA THR A 2 -53.71 -61.28 3.90
C THR A 2 -52.94 -59.93 3.99
N ALA A 3 -52.39 -59.64 5.13
CA ALA A 3 -51.52 -58.49 5.34
C ALA A 3 -50.23 -58.64 4.54
N CYS A 4 -49.74 -57.58 4.04
CA CYS A 4 -48.35 -57.48 3.60
C CYS A 4 -47.75 -56.20 4.17
N ASP A 5 -46.70 -56.40 4.94
CA ASP A 5 -46.03 -55.44 5.76
C ASP A 5 -45.29 -54.36 4.96
N ASP A 6 -45.54 -53.07 5.30
CA ASP A 6 -44.74 -51.93 4.89
C ASP A 6 -43.54 -51.75 5.84
N ALA A 7 -42.41 -52.26 5.44
CA ALA A 7 -41.14 -51.93 6.04
C ALA A 7 -40.63 -50.59 5.48
N ILE A 8 -40.99 -49.50 6.13
CA ILE A 8 -40.45 -48.16 5.82
C ILE A 8 -39.01 -48.11 6.28
N PHE A 9 -38.11 -48.13 5.32
CA PHE A 9 -36.69 -47.87 5.48
C PHE A 9 -36.48 -46.38 5.81
N LYS A 10 -36.41 -46.06 7.11
CA LYS A 10 -35.98 -44.74 7.57
C LYS A 10 -34.50 -44.55 7.28
N CYS A 11 -34.18 -43.96 6.13
CA CYS A 11 -32.89 -43.42 5.87
C CYS A 11 -32.79 -42.00 6.53
N GLY A 12 -32.49 -41.99 7.82
CA GLY A 12 -32.33 -40.79 8.60
C GLY A 12 -30.87 -40.57 9.02
N THR A 13 -30.01 -40.26 8.06
CA THR A 13 -28.64 -39.84 8.39
C THR A 13 -28.12 -38.83 7.36
N GLY A 14 -27.90 -37.62 7.73
CA GLY A 14 -27.16 -36.66 6.91
C GLY A 14 -27.50 -35.17 7.02
N VAL A 15 -28.66 -34.82 7.59
CA VAL A 15 -29.09 -33.39 7.59
C VAL A 15 -28.57 -32.63 8.80
N ARG A 16 -28.40 -33.27 9.96
CA ARG A 16 -28.00 -32.57 11.21
C ARG A 16 -26.57 -32.06 11.20
N GLY A 17 -25.66 -32.64 10.42
CA GLY A 17 -24.25 -32.14 10.32
C GLY A 17 -24.12 -30.90 9.44
N ARG A 18 -24.98 -30.74 8.44
CA ARG A 18 -24.95 -29.57 7.53
C ARG A 18 -25.46 -28.30 8.19
N GLU A 19 -26.52 -28.39 8.98
CA GLU A 19 -27.09 -27.23 9.67
C GLU A 19 -26.13 -26.67 10.74
N GLY A 20 -25.42 -27.52 11.47
CA GLY A 20 -24.40 -27.09 12.44
C GLY A 20 -23.23 -26.38 11.78
N THR A 21 -22.74 -26.89 10.64
CA THR A 21 -21.61 -26.27 9.92
C THR A 21 -21.99 -24.93 9.31
N VAL A 22 -23.19 -24.80 8.75
CA VAL A 22 -23.71 -23.54 8.18
C VAL A 22 -23.89 -22.50 9.28
N SER A 23 -24.39 -22.89 10.46
CA SER A 23 -24.57 -21.99 11.61
C SER A 23 -23.22 -21.48 12.15
N ILE A 24 -22.20 -22.33 12.24
CA ILE A 24 -20.85 -21.93 12.68
C ILE A 24 -20.22 -20.97 11.66
N LEU A 25 -20.33 -21.25 10.35
CA LEU A 25 -19.81 -20.38 9.30
C LEU A 25 -20.52 -19.02 9.28
N ALA A 26 -21.84 -19.01 9.49
CA ALA A 26 -22.61 -17.77 9.58
C ALA A 26 -22.20 -16.95 10.83
N GLY A 27 -21.99 -17.60 11.96
CA GLY A 27 -21.53 -16.95 13.20
C GLY A 27 -20.12 -16.35 13.03
N THR A 28 -19.18 -17.08 12.41
CA THR A 28 -17.84 -16.57 12.14
C THR A 28 -17.85 -15.40 11.15
N ALA A 29 -18.68 -15.45 10.09
CA ALA A 29 -18.83 -14.36 9.14
C ALA A 29 -19.33 -13.08 9.81
N LEU A 30 -20.33 -13.16 10.68
CA LEU A 30 -20.85 -12.02 11.45
C LEU A 30 -19.79 -11.41 12.38
N VAL A 31 -18.97 -12.24 13.04
CA VAL A 31 -17.86 -11.76 13.87
C VAL A 31 -16.84 -11.00 13.03
N PHE A 32 -16.46 -11.53 11.87
CA PHE A 32 -15.53 -10.87 10.95
C PHE A 32 -16.09 -9.55 10.40
N GLU A 33 -17.36 -9.51 10.04
CA GLU A 33 -18.01 -8.28 9.57
C GLU A 33 -18.04 -7.21 10.65
N ASN A 34 -18.40 -7.56 11.87
CA ASN A 34 -18.39 -6.64 13.00
C ASN A 34 -16.99 -6.12 13.31
N LEU A 35 -15.97 -6.98 13.29
CA LEU A 35 -14.58 -6.59 13.48
C LEU A 35 -14.09 -5.67 12.37
N ARG A 36 -14.38 -6.03 11.11
CA ARG A 36 -14.07 -5.21 9.94
C ARG A 36 -14.71 -3.82 10.03
N ALA A 37 -16.00 -3.73 10.40
CA ALA A 37 -16.70 -2.47 10.55
C ALA A 37 -16.05 -1.58 11.63
N LYS A 38 -15.60 -2.16 12.75
CA LYS A 38 -14.90 -1.45 13.82
C LYS A 38 -13.48 -1.00 13.40
N LEU A 39 -12.76 -1.79 12.61
CA LEU A 39 -11.38 -1.52 12.21
C LEU A 39 -11.27 -0.70 10.92
N ALA A 40 -12.29 -0.69 10.07
CA ALA A 40 -12.29 0.05 8.80
C ALA A 40 -11.86 1.53 8.93
N PRO A 41 -12.27 2.30 9.95
CA PRO A 41 -11.83 3.68 10.11
C PRO A 41 -10.31 3.85 10.35
N TYR A 42 -9.62 2.78 10.73
CA TYR A 42 -8.18 2.77 11.02
C TYR A 42 -7.36 2.15 9.89
N ALA A 43 -7.99 1.54 8.88
CA ALA A 43 -7.33 0.79 7.81
C ALA A 43 -6.29 1.62 7.02
N GLY A 44 -6.50 2.92 6.87
CA GLY A 44 -5.55 3.80 6.20
C GLY A 44 -4.33 4.22 7.04
N ILE A 45 -4.32 3.94 8.36
CA ILE A 45 -3.18 4.33 9.20
C ILE A 45 -1.89 3.62 8.79
N PRO A 46 -1.84 2.28 8.68
CA PRO A 46 -0.62 1.59 8.25
C PRO A 46 -0.16 2.01 6.85
N LEU A 47 -1.08 2.27 5.92
CA LEU A 47 -0.73 2.77 4.60
C LEU A 47 -0.11 4.16 4.66
N ARG A 48 -0.65 5.08 5.46
CA ARG A 48 -0.07 6.41 5.66
C ARG A 48 1.32 6.35 6.28
N LEU A 49 1.51 5.47 7.26
CA LEU A 49 2.79 5.31 7.94
C LEU A 49 3.88 4.82 6.97
N ILE A 50 3.59 3.77 6.20
CA ILE A 50 4.61 3.22 5.27
C ILE A 50 4.89 4.17 4.11
N VAL A 51 3.87 4.77 3.50
CA VAL A 51 4.03 5.73 2.41
C VAL A 51 4.74 6.98 2.91
N GLY A 52 4.27 7.57 4.01
CA GLY A 52 4.84 8.80 4.55
C GLY A 52 6.27 8.64 5.02
N TYR A 53 6.56 7.53 5.73
CA TYR A 53 7.94 7.23 6.15
C TYR A 53 8.86 7.00 4.94
N GLY A 54 8.41 6.24 3.94
CA GLY A 54 9.21 5.98 2.74
C GLY A 54 9.56 7.26 1.99
N PHE A 55 8.58 8.12 1.70
CA PHE A 55 8.83 9.42 1.06
C PHE A 55 9.79 10.28 1.89
N LEU A 56 9.57 10.38 3.20
CA LEU A 56 10.44 11.15 4.09
C LEU A 56 11.87 10.61 4.10
N ALA A 57 12.04 9.28 4.21
CA ALA A 57 13.35 8.63 4.21
C ALA A 57 14.10 8.84 2.89
N HIS A 58 13.41 8.75 1.74
CA HIS A 58 14.01 9.01 0.43
C HIS A 58 14.41 10.48 0.25
N GLY A 59 13.56 11.41 0.66
CA GLY A 59 13.88 12.86 0.62
C GLY A 59 15.06 13.23 1.51
N LEU A 60 15.07 12.71 2.74
CA LEU A 60 16.20 12.92 3.67
C LEU A 60 17.51 12.30 3.16
N ALA A 61 17.45 11.10 2.58
CA ALA A 61 18.63 10.46 2.02
C ALA A 61 19.23 11.23 0.83
N LYS A 62 18.40 11.83 -0.03
CA LYS A 62 18.86 12.70 -1.12
C LYS A 62 19.43 14.02 -0.59
N TRP A 63 18.76 14.62 0.39
CA TRP A 63 19.24 15.83 1.06
C TRP A 63 20.61 15.61 1.72
N SER A 64 20.74 14.56 2.53
CA SER A 64 21.98 14.29 3.29
C SER A 64 23.19 13.95 2.40
N ARG A 65 22.96 13.34 1.23
CA ARG A 65 24.01 13.05 0.25
C ARG A 65 24.42 14.26 -0.58
N GLY A 66 23.63 15.31 -0.56
CA GLY A 66 23.79 16.52 -1.36
C GLY A 66 22.92 16.50 -2.62
N PRO A 67 22.15 17.59 -2.85
CA PRO A 67 21.30 17.70 -4.05
C PRO A 67 22.08 17.63 -5.36
N GLU A 68 23.36 18.04 -5.36
CA GLU A 68 24.28 17.98 -6.49
C GLU A 68 24.53 16.56 -6.95
N VAL A 69 24.70 15.63 -6.00
CA VAL A 69 24.91 14.20 -6.30
C VAL A 69 23.66 13.62 -7.00
N PHE A 70 22.49 13.96 -6.48
CA PHE A 70 21.23 13.51 -7.09
C PHE A 70 20.98 14.19 -8.44
N ALA A 71 21.33 15.46 -8.60
CA ALA A 71 21.27 16.16 -9.89
C ALA A 71 22.17 15.49 -10.95
N GLY A 72 23.36 15.02 -10.56
CA GLY A 72 24.22 14.22 -11.45
C GLY A 72 23.56 12.95 -11.96
N ILE A 73 22.80 12.23 -11.11
CA ILE A 73 22.02 11.05 -11.51
C ILE A 73 20.93 11.45 -12.50
N LEU A 74 20.17 12.51 -12.22
CA LEU A 74 19.12 12.99 -13.12
C LEU A 74 19.68 13.43 -14.48
N GLN A 75 20.84 14.07 -14.51
CA GLN A 75 21.52 14.46 -15.74
C GLN A 75 21.93 13.22 -16.56
N ALA A 76 22.47 12.21 -15.90
CA ALA A 76 22.88 10.95 -16.55
C ALA A 76 21.67 10.18 -17.14
N THR A 77 20.48 10.35 -16.58
CA THR A 77 19.23 9.77 -17.09
C THR A 77 18.50 10.68 -18.10
N GLY A 78 19.11 11.80 -18.50
CA GLY A 78 18.56 12.69 -19.52
C GLY A 78 17.46 13.65 -19.04
N VAL A 79 17.30 13.83 -17.73
CA VAL A 79 16.30 14.75 -17.17
C VAL A 79 16.75 16.19 -17.39
N PRO A 80 15.95 17.06 -18.07
CA PRO A 80 16.31 18.44 -18.28
C PRO A 80 16.32 19.22 -16.96
N MET A 81 17.16 20.28 -16.89
CA MET A 81 17.28 21.13 -15.69
C MET A 81 17.53 20.32 -14.40
N ALA A 82 18.40 19.32 -14.47
CA ALA A 82 18.62 18.29 -13.44
C ALA A 82 18.77 18.84 -12.01
N TYR A 83 19.46 19.97 -11.84
CA TYR A 83 19.63 20.61 -10.52
C TYR A 83 18.32 21.14 -9.94
N VAL A 84 17.51 21.79 -10.77
CA VAL A 84 16.18 22.29 -10.35
C VAL A 84 15.25 21.12 -10.04
N MET A 85 15.26 20.08 -10.90
CA MET A 85 14.46 18.88 -10.69
C MET A 85 14.88 18.11 -9.44
N ALA A 86 16.17 18.13 -9.08
CA ALA A 86 16.64 17.54 -7.82
C ALA A 86 16.01 18.21 -6.60
N TRP A 87 16.00 19.54 -6.56
CA TRP A 87 15.37 20.27 -5.46
C TRP A 87 13.85 20.10 -5.41
N ILE A 88 13.18 20.11 -6.56
CA ILE A 88 11.74 19.85 -6.65
C ILE A 88 11.42 18.45 -6.13
N THR A 89 12.20 17.45 -6.51
CA THR A 89 12.02 16.06 -6.05
C THR A 89 12.20 15.95 -4.55
N ILE A 90 13.31 16.48 -4.01
CA ILE A 90 13.58 16.44 -2.56
C ILE A 90 12.47 17.15 -1.79
N GLY A 91 12.09 18.37 -2.22
CA GLY A 91 11.01 19.13 -1.59
C GLY A 91 9.67 18.38 -1.62
N THR A 92 9.32 17.79 -2.77
CA THR A 92 8.09 16.98 -2.90
C THR A 92 8.11 15.77 -1.97
N GLU A 93 9.22 15.05 -1.89
CA GLU A 93 9.35 13.88 -1.02
C GLU A 93 9.22 14.25 0.46
N LEU A 94 9.87 15.30 0.90
CA LEU A 94 9.81 15.77 2.30
C LEU A 94 8.40 16.25 2.67
N VAL A 95 7.79 17.09 1.82
CA VAL A 95 6.45 17.63 2.08
C VAL A 95 5.41 16.51 2.02
N ALA A 96 5.44 15.66 1.00
CA ALA A 96 4.51 14.54 0.87
C ALA A 96 4.69 13.54 2.02
N GLY A 97 5.93 13.25 2.42
CA GLY A 97 6.22 12.36 3.55
C GLY A 97 5.56 12.84 4.84
N VAL A 98 5.78 14.11 5.22
CA VAL A 98 5.15 14.71 6.40
C VAL A 98 3.62 14.76 6.25
N ALA A 99 3.11 15.13 5.10
CA ALA A 99 1.67 15.24 4.84
C ALA A 99 0.96 13.86 4.94
N PHE A 100 1.54 12.79 4.38
CA PHE A 100 0.99 11.44 4.51
C PHE A 100 1.03 10.97 5.97
N LEU A 101 2.13 11.18 6.70
CA LEU A 101 2.22 10.81 8.12
C LEU A 101 1.15 11.51 8.95
N ALA A 102 0.98 12.81 8.77
CA ALA A 102 -0.03 13.60 9.47
C ALA A 102 -1.47 13.31 8.96
N GLY A 103 -1.62 12.77 7.75
CA GLY A 103 -2.90 12.66 7.05
C GLY A 103 -3.48 14.04 6.72
N ALA A 104 -2.64 14.95 6.25
CA ALA A 104 -2.99 16.32 5.91
C ALA A 104 -2.97 16.51 4.39
N PHE A 105 -4.04 17.06 3.83
CA PHE A 105 -4.14 17.36 2.40
C PHE A 105 -3.82 16.15 1.51
N VAL A 106 -4.18 14.93 1.95
CA VAL A 106 -3.81 13.69 1.28
C VAL A 106 -4.12 13.70 -0.22
N PRO A 107 -5.31 14.09 -0.71
CA PRO A 107 -5.57 14.11 -2.15
C PRO A 107 -4.67 15.11 -2.91
N LEU A 108 -4.34 16.24 -2.29
CA LEU A 108 -3.53 17.28 -2.95
C LEU A 108 -2.07 16.86 -3.10
N VAL A 109 -1.47 16.34 -2.02
CA VAL A 109 -0.06 15.90 -2.04
C VAL A 109 0.14 14.59 -2.82
N SER A 110 -0.92 13.82 -3.02
CA SER A 110 -0.88 12.59 -3.83
C SER A 110 -0.57 12.89 -5.30
N ILE A 111 -0.99 14.03 -5.84
CA ILE A 111 -0.76 14.38 -7.25
C ILE A 111 0.74 14.48 -7.56
N PRO A 112 1.51 15.37 -6.92
CA PRO A 112 2.95 15.46 -7.17
C PRO A 112 3.70 14.17 -6.78
N ALA A 113 3.27 13.47 -5.73
CA ALA A 113 3.87 12.21 -5.32
C ALA A 113 3.71 11.11 -6.38
N LEU A 114 2.52 10.97 -6.98
CA LEU A 114 2.27 10.03 -8.08
C LEU A 114 3.06 10.39 -9.33
N ILE A 115 3.13 11.68 -9.69
CA ILE A 115 3.95 12.15 -10.83
C ILE A 115 5.42 11.78 -10.60
N LEU A 116 5.94 12.01 -9.40
CA LEU A 116 7.33 11.68 -9.04
C LEU A 116 7.60 10.18 -9.18
N LEU A 117 6.72 9.32 -8.67
CA LEU A 117 6.86 7.85 -8.81
C LEU A 117 6.81 7.41 -10.27
N LEU A 118 5.91 7.97 -11.08
CA LEU A 118 5.85 7.67 -12.52
C LEU A 118 7.16 8.10 -13.21
N VAL A 119 7.66 9.30 -12.94
CA VAL A 119 8.94 9.75 -13.49
C VAL A 119 10.07 8.81 -13.06
N ALA A 120 10.13 8.40 -11.79
CA ALA A 120 11.13 7.47 -11.29
C ALA A 120 11.07 6.10 -12.00
N ILE A 121 9.86 5.58 -12.23
CA ILE A 121 9.67 4.34 -13.02
C ILE A 121 10.33 4.48 -14.39
N PHE A 122 9.95 5.50 -15.15
CA PHE A 122 10.37 5.62 -16.55
C PHE A 122 11.84 6.03 -16.71
N THR A 123 12.40 6.84 -15.79
CA THR A 123 13.76 7.35 -15.91
C THR A 123 14.81 6.49 -15.22
N VAL A 124 14.45 5.81 -14.12
CA VAL A 124 15.41 5.12 -13.26
C VAL A 124 15.17 3.61 -13.22
N HIS A 125 13.94 3.17 -12.94
CA HIS A 125 13.67 1.77 -12.57
C HIS A 125 13.30 0.86 -13.73
N LEU A 126 12.76 1.41 -14.83
CA LEU A 126 12.30 0.63 -16.00
C LEU A 126 13.39 -0.27 -16.62
N PRO A 127 14.65 0.20 -16.78
CA PRO A 127 15.73 -0.65 -17.31
C PRO A 127 16.04 -1.88 -16.44
N TYR A 128 15.71 -1.80 -15.16
CA TYR A 128 15.93 -2.90 -14.22
C TYR A 128 14.76 -3.89 -14.15
N GLY A 129 13.66 -3.65 -14.88
CA GLY A 129 12.47 -4.51 -14.94
C GLY A 129 11.62 -4.47 -13.67
N PHE A 130 10.70 -5.42 -13.52
CA PHE A 130 9.69 -5.41 -12.45
C PHE A 130 10.28 -5.64 -11.07
N SER A 131 11.04 -6.74 -10.88
CA SER A 131 11.41 -7.22 -9.54
C SER A 131 12.36 -6.26 -8.81
N SER A 132 12.02 -5.96 -7.56
CA SER A 132 12.86 -5.17 -6.66
C SER A 132 13.93 -6.00 -5.94
N ILE A 133 13.85 -7.32 -6.01
CA ILE A 133 14.82 -8.25 -5.42
C ILE A 133 15.50 -9.03 -6.55
N LYS A 134 16.78 -8.71 -6.79
CA LYS A 134 17.61 -9.38 -7.80
C LYS A 134 18.91 -9.85 -7.17
N LEU A 135 19.01 -11.14 -6.90
CA LEU A 135 20.24 -11.73 -6.44
C LEU A 135 21.24 -11.77 -7.62
N LEU A 136 22.36 -11.06 -7.50
CA LEU A 136 23.43 -11.05 -8.50
C LEU A 136 24.48 -12.14 -8.23
N SER A 137 24.94 -12.24 -6.98
CA SER A 137 25.95 -13.21 -6.57
C SER A 137 25.86 -13.50 -5.07
N VAL A 138 26.41 -14.64 -4.68
CA VAL A 138 26.64 -15.00 -3.27
C VAL A 138 28.13 -15.25 -3.10
N ASN A 139 28.82 -14.33 -2.43
CA ASN A 139 30.24 -14.42 -2.18
C ASN A 139 30.50 -14.47 -0.67
N GLU A 140 31.27 -15.45 -0.19
CA GLU A 140 31.62 -15.60 1.22
C GLU A 140 30.44 -15.54 2.20
N GLY A 141 29.30 -16.13 1.83
CA GLY A 141 28.07 -16.11 2.63
C GLY A 141 27.31 -14.79 2.63
N ARG A 142 27.70 -13.82 1.81
CA ARG A 142 26.99 -12.54 1.63
C ARG A 142 26.29 -12.50 0.28
N ALA A 143 24.97 -12.26 0.30
CA ALA A 143 24.19 -12.04 -0.90
C ALA A 143 24.36 -10.60 -1.40
N GLN A 144 24.70 -10.44 -2.69
CA GLN A 144 24.73 -9.14 -3.37
C GLN A 144 23.47 -9.00 -4.22
N PHE A 145 22.75 -7.91 -4.01
CA PHE A 145 21.54 -7.59 -4.77
C PHE A 145 21.81 -6.48 -5.78
N GLY A 146 21.13 -6.58 -6.92
CA GLY A 146 21.18 -5.58 -7.98
C GLY A 146 20.28 -4.38 -7.68
N PRO A 147 20.29 -3.39 -8.60
CA PRO A 147 19.40 -2.24 -8.50
C PRO A 147 17.92 -2.69 -8.47
N PRO A 148 17.08 -2.04 -7.66
CA PRO A 148 15.67 -2.37 -7.57
C PRO A 148 14.93 -2.04 -8.87
N GLY A 149 13.97 -2.90 -9.23
CA GLY A 149 13.02 -2.63 -10.29
C GLY A 149 11.85 -1.77 -9.79
N TYR A 150 10.85 -1.56 -10.67
CA TYR A 150 9.73 -0.65 -10.41
C TYR A 150 8.60 -1.25 -9.54
N GLU A 151 8.74 -2.45 -9.01
CA GLU A 151 7.75 -3.10 -8.13
C GLU A 151 7.37 -2.25 -6.93
N CYS A 152 8.39 -1.68 -6.24
CA CYS A 152 8.15 -0.83 -5.08
C CYS A 152 7.40 0.45 -5.44
N ASP A 153 7.70 1.06 -6.59
CA ASP A 153 6.99 2.26 -7.05
C ASP A 153 5.51 1.97 -7.29
N LEU A 154 5.19 0.83 -7.92
CA LEU A 154 3.80 0.41 -8.13
C LEU A 154 3.07 0.14 -6.80
N LEU A 155 3.74 -0.46 -5.81
CA LEU A 155 3.18 -0.65 -4.47
C LEU A 155 2.88 0.70 -3.79
N TYR A 156 3.79 1.67 -3.89
CA TYR A 156 3.55 3.02 -3.39
C TYR A 156 2.38 3.70 -4.11
N ILE A 157 2.31 3.60 -5.44
CA ILE A 157 1.18 4.11 -6.23
C ILE A 157 -0.14 3.49 -5.75
N ALA A 158 -0.20 2.17 -5.62
CA ALA A 158 -1.39 1.47 -5.14
C ALA A 158 -1.81 1.92 -3.73
N CYS A 159 -0.85 2.07 -2.82
CA CYS A 159 -1.10 2.57 -1.47
C CYS A 159 -1.64 4.01 -1.47
N ILE A 160 -1.06 4.90 -2.29
CA ILE A 160 -1.51 6.31 -2.40
C ILE A 160 -2.92 6.36 -2.98
N VAL A 161 -3.20 5.61 -4.05
CA VAL A 161 -4.56 5.53 -4.63
C VAL A 161 -5.56 5.01 -3.61
N ALA A 162 -5.22 3.96 -2.86
CA ALA A 162 -6.07 3.44 -1.79
C ALA A 162 -6.34 4.50 -0.71
N LEU A 163 -5.34 5.28 -0.29
CA LEU A 163 -5.49 6.36 0.68
C LEU A 163 -6.44 7.47 0.19
N VAL A 164 -6.34 7.84 -1.09
CA VAL A 164 -7.23 8.84 -1.70
C VAL A 164 -8.67 8.33 -1.76
N LEU A 165 -8.86 7.07 -2.19
CA LEU A 165 -10.19 6.47 -2.33
C LEU A 165 -10.88 6.20 -0.97
N MET A 166 -10.12 5.80 0.05
CA MET A 166 -10.66 5.61 1.41
C MET A 166 -11.06 6.94 2.07
N GLY A 167 -10.48 8.06 1.64
CA GLY A 167 -10.69 9.36 2.25
C GLY A 167 -10.02 9.50 3.64
N PRO A 168 -10.38 10.55 4.41
CA PRO A 168 -9.75 10.83 5.69
C PRO A 168 -9.96 9.71 6.70
N THR A 169 -8.86 9.17 7.20
CA THR A 169 -8.84 8.14 8.24
C THR A 169 -8.95 8.77 9.63
N ARG A 170 -9.32 7.97 10.64
CA ARG A 170 -9.25 8.40 12.04
C ARG A 170 -7.85 8.92 12.38
N TRP A 171 -7.75 9.88 13.29
CA TRP A 171 -6.49 10.51 13.69
C TRP A 171 -5.70 11.12 12.53
N SER A 172 -6.40 11.81 11.62
CA SER A 172 -5.80 12.59 10.54
C SER A 172 -6.19 14.06 10.64
N VAL A 173 -5.32 14.94 10.17
CA VAL A 173 -5.60 16.38 10.09
C VAL A 173 -6.82 16.64 9.22
N ASP A 174 -6.98 15.93 8.11
CA ASP A 174 -8.12 16.06 7.21
C ASP A 174 -9.44 15.63 7.88
N SER A 175 -9.40 14.60 8.75
CA SER A 175 -10.57 14.20 9.54
C SER A 175 -10.97 15.26 10.57
N TYR A 176 -9.99 15.89 11.22
CA TYR A 176 -10.23 16.98 12.15
C TYR A 176 -10.81 18.21 11.46
N ARG A 177 -10.23 18.61 10.32
CA ARG A 177 -10.74 19.73 9.52
C ARG A 177 -12.18 19.53 9.06
N ARG A 178 -12.56 18.33 8.60
CA ARG A 178 -13.94 18.03 8.21
C ARG A 178 -14.92 18.23 9.35
N ARG A 179 -14.56 17.84 10.58
CA ARG A 179 -15.41 18.01 11.77
C ARG A 179 -15.60 19.47 12.17
N LEU A 180 -14.66 20.35 11.82
CA LEU A 180 -14.78 21.78 12.10
C LEU A 180 -15.66 22.51 11.07
N MET A 181 -15.85 21.89 9.88
CA MET A 181 -16.64 22.49 8.79
C MET A 181 -18.05 21.90 8.68
N SER A 182 -18.38 20.87 9.44
CA SER A 182 -19.71 20.26 9.54
C SER A 182 -20.47 20.80 10.74
#